data_e8c7e0895e9e2e21f72313653b1c4d0e
#
_entry.id   e8c7e0895e9e2e21f72313653b1c4d0e
#
_cell.length_a   1.000
_cell.length_b   1.000
_cell.length_c   1.000
_cell.angle_alpha   90.00
_cell.angle_beta   90.00
_cell.angle_gamma   90.00
#
_symmetry.space_group_name_H-M   'P 1'
#
loop_
_entity.id
_entity.type
_entity.pdbx_description
1 polymer ?
#
loop_
_entity_poly.entity_id
_entity_poly.type
_entity_poly.pdbx_seq_one_letter_code
_entity_poly.pdbx_strand_id
1 'polypeptide(L)'
;MIIIQARTNSSRLASKVLLELCGTTILEIMFKRLEALKKQIVVATTNDASEEPIVQICKKHSIAYFKGDEFNVLKRFADCAKEFDVKDDDTIVRLTSDCPLIDANIVSEVINFFEKNSFEYVSNVESRTFPRGMDCEVFLASSLFEADKNAKTEFEREHVTPYIKSDSNIGSFKDVEDNSNFRLTLDVLEDYKVIKSIYSEFNCQTDFSYKELITLLKNRPQLTLANKNVEQKTN
;
A
#
# COMPACT_ATOMS: atom_id res chain seq x y z
N MET A 1 -12.39 3.66 5.54
CA MET A 1 -11.19 3.44 6.38
C MET A 1 -10.02 2.99 5.52
N ILE A 2 -8.80 3.50 5.76
CA ILE A 2 -7.59 3.10 5.02
C ILE A 2 -6.75 2.19 5.93
N ILE A 3 -6.54 0.94 5.54
CA ILE A 3 -5.72 -0.02 6.28
C ILE A 3 -4.38 -0.18 5.56
N ILE A 4 -3.29 0.20 6.23
CA ILE A 4 -1.93 0.00 5.75
C ILE A 4 -1.36 -1.24 6.43
N GLN A 5 -1.11 -2.32 5.67
CA GLN A 5 -0.41 -3.47 6.23
C GLN A 5 1.09 -3.18 6.38
N ALA A 6 1.65 -3.43 7.57
CA ALA A 6 3.06 -3.24 7.84
C ALA A 6 3.59 -4.37 8.74
N ARG A 7 4.78 -4.90 8.41
CA ARG A 7 5.51 -5.85 9.27
C ARG A 7 7.02 -5.67 9.14
N THR A 8 7.76 -6.04 10.17
CA THR A 8 9.22 -6.01 10.16
C THR A 8 9.82 -7.25 9.49
N ASN A 9 9.15 -8.40 9.58
CA ASN A 9 9.60 -9.68 9.03
C ASN A 9 9.39 -9.73 7.50
N SER A 10 10.36 -9.19 6.76
CA SER A 10 10.37 -9.24 5.29
C SER A 10 11.51 -10.16 4.82
N SER A 11 11.20 -11.16 3.99
CA SER A 11 12.14 -12.20 3.57
C SER A 11 13.24 -11.71 2.63
N ARG A 12 12.98 -10.69 1.80
CA ARG A 12 13.93 -10.19 0.79
C ARG A 12 14.74 -8.98 1.27
N LEU A 13 14.15 -8.14 2.10
CA LEU A 13 14.78 -6.96 2.68
C LEU A 13 14.25 -6.78 4.10
N ALA A 14 15.02 -7.29 5.07
CA ALA A 14 14.63 -7.28 6.47
C ALA A 14 14.30 -5.87 6.95
N SER A 15 13.23 -5.74 7.73
CA SER A 15 12.78 -4.48 8.32
C SER A 15 12.66 -3.31 7.32
N LYS A 16 12.33 -3.59 6.06
CA LYS A 16 12.30 -2.59 4.96
C LYS A 16 11.52 -1.33 5.29
N VAL A 17 10.43 -1.43 6.07
CA VAL A 17 9.60 -0.30 6.48
C VAL A 17 10.28 0.62 7.49
N LEU A 18 11.34 0.15 8.16
CA LEU A 18 12.14 0.87 9.13
C LEU A 18 13.45 1.42 8.54
N LEU A 19 13.78 1.11 7.28
CA LEU A 19 14.96 1.66 6.62
C LEU A 19 14.92 3.18 6.63
N GLU A 20 16.08 3.78 6.89
CA GLU A 20 16.22 5.23 6.91
C GLU A 20 16.14 5.80 5.49
N LEU A 21 15.37 6.84 5.31
CA LEU A 21 15.29 7.62 4.08
C LEU A 21 15.07 9.10 4.45
N CYS A 22 15.98 9.98 4.03
CA CYS A 22 15.87 11.40 4.31
C CYS A 22 15.76 11.74 5.82
N GLY A 23 16.51 11.04 6.68
CA GLY A 23 16.52 11.27 8.13
C GLY A 23 15.27 10.76 8.87
N THR A 24 14.46 9.94 8.22
CA THR A 24 13.25 9.34 8.81
C THR A 24 13.08 7.90 8.26
N THR A 25 12.08 7.16 8.71
CA THR A 25 11.85 5.80 8.21
C THR A 25 10.96 5.79 6.94
N ILE A 26 11.04 4.72 6.16
CA ILE A 26 10.15 4.48 5.01
C ILE A 26 8.68 4.61 5.39
N LEU A 27 8.27 4.04 6.53
CA LEU A 27 6.89 4.13 7.01
C LEU A 27 6.49 5.58 7.33
N GLU A 28 7.37 6.36 7.95
CA GLU A 28 7.13 7.79 8.22
C GLU A 28 7.05 8.62 6.94
N ILE A 29 7.84 8.28 5.93
CA ILE A 29 7.74 8.90 4.60
C ILE A 29 6.33 8.64 4.02
N MET A 30 5.86 7.41 4.07
CA MET A 30 4.52 7.07 3.59
C MET A 30 3.42 7.86 4.33
N PHE A 31 3.54 8.03 5.65
CA PHE A 31 2.60 8.85 6.43
C PHE A 31 2.59 10.31 5.98
N LYS A 32 3.77 10.89 5.71
CA LYS A 32 3.88 12.27 5.19
C LYS A 32 3.22 12.41 3.82
N ARG A 33 3.43 11.43 2.93
CA ARG A 33 2.82 11.41 1.61
C ARG A 33 1.29 11.26 1.65
N LEU A 34 0.77 10.62 2.69
CA LEU A 34 -0.66 10.42 2.92
C LEU A 34 -1.26 11.39 3.96
N GLU A 35 -0.59 12.52 4.29
CA GLU A 35 -1.01 13.45 5.34
C GLU A 35 -2.45 13.95 5.15
N ALA A 36 -2.89 14.20 3.91
CA ALA A 36 -4.27 14.61 3.60
C ALA A 36 -5.33 13.57 3.99
N LEU A 37 -4.95 12.28 4.07
CA LEU A 37 -5.81 11.15 4.40
C LEU A 37 -5.57 10.60 5.82
N LYS A 38 -4.67 11.21 6.57
CA LYS A 38 -4.14 10.70 7.84
C LYS A 38 -5.19 10.24 8.85
N LYS A 39 -6.28 10.98 8.98
CA LYS A 39 -7.37 10.67 9.94
C LYS A 39 -8.12 9.38 9.61
N GLN A 40 -8.00 8.87 8.40
CA GLN A 40 -8.64 7.66 7.92
C GLN A 40 -7.71 6.43 8.04
N ILE A 41 -6.41 6.63 8.37
CA ILE A 41 -5.38 5.60 8.35
C ILE A 41 -5.36 4.82 9.66
N VAL A 42 -5.32 3.49 9.53
CA VAL A 42 -4.95 2.55 10.58
C VAL A 42 -3.84 1.65 10.05
N VAL A 43 -2.78 1.47 10.82
CA VAL A 43 -1.71 0.51 10.48
C VAL A 43 -2.05 -0.85 11.09
N ALA A 44 -2.26 -1.85 10.24
CA ALA A 44 -2.45 -3.24 10.65
C ALA A 44 -1.10 -3.96 10.67
N THR A 45 -0.52 -4.13 11.86
CA THR A 45 0.77 -4.78 12.07
C THR A 45 0.62 -6.17 12.72
N THR A 46 1.73 -6.87 12.91
CA THR A 46 1.77 -8.19 13.53
C THR A 46 1.65 -8.11 15.06
N ASN A 47 1.53 -9.25 15.74
CA ASN A 47 1.49 -9.36 17.20
C ASN A 47 2.56 -10.34 17.73
N ASP A 48 3.68 -10.49 17.01
CA ASP A 48 4.77 -11.44 17.27
C ASP A 48 5.94 -10.84 18.08
N ALA A 49 5.73 -9.68 18.68
CA ALA A 49 6.71 -8.85 19.39
C ALA A 49 7.74 -8.13 18.48
N SER A 50 7.79 -8.38 17.19
CA SER A 50 8.66 -7.64 16.26
C SER A 50 8.07 -6.29 15.82
N GLU A 51 6.79 -6.08 16.09
CA GLU A 51 6.02 -4.90 15.65
C GLU A 51 6.30 -3.63 16.46
N GLU A 52 6.94 -3.73 17.62
CA GLU A 52 7.07 -2.58 18.54
C GLU A 52 7.67 -1.32 17.88
N PRO A 53 8.69 -1.40 17.02
CA PRO A 53 9.18 -0.22 16.29
C PRO A 53 8.10 0.45 15.43
N ILE A 54 7.24 -0.35 14.76
CA ILE A 54 6.11 0.16 13.95
C ILE A 54 5.11 0.89 14.86
N VAL A 55 4.77 0.27 15.99
CA VAL A 55 3.85 0.85 16.99
C VAL A 55 4.37 2.19 17.52
N GLN A 56 5.67 2.29 17.82
CA GLN A 56 6.28 3.55 18.28
C GLN A 56 6.20 4.64 17.20
N ILE A 57 6.40 4.29 15.93
CA ILE A 57 6.23 5.22 14.82
C ILE A 57 4.77 5.67 14.72
N CYS A 58 3.79 4.77 14.81
CA CYS A 58 2.38 5.12 14.79
C CYS A 58 2.02 6.09 15.93
N LYS A 59 2.47 5.81 17.16
CA LYS A 59 2.26 6.69 18.33
C LYS A 59 2.88 8.07 18.11
N LYS A 60 4.12 8.14 17.64
CA LYS A 60 4.84 9.39 17.34
C LYS A 60 4.07 10.28 16.35
N HIS A 61 3.43 9.67 15.36
CA HIS A 61 2.68 10.37 14.32
C HIS A 61 1.18 10.47 14.59
N SER A 62 0.69 10.03 15.76
CA SER A 62 -0.74 9.99 16.11
C SER A 62 -1.59 9.27 15.05
N ILE A 63 -1.08 8.13 14.56
CA ILE A 63 -1.78 7.23 13.64
C ILE A 63 -2.28 6.02 14.43
N ALA A 64 -3.52 5.64 14.20
CA ALA A 64 -4.11 4.46 14.80
C ALA A 64 -3.39 3.18 14.33
N TYR A 65 -3.33 2.16 15.17
CA TYR A 65 -2.75 0.88 14.81
C TYR A 65 -3.53 -0.28 15.42
N PHE A 66 -3.44 -1.43 14.77
CA PHE A 66 -4.00 -2.70 15.22
C PHE A 66 -2.91 -3.78 15.15
N LYS A 67 -2.90 -4.69 16.12
CA LYS A 67 -1.98 -5.83 16.17
C LYS A 67 -2.75 -7.12 15.92
N GLY A 68 -2.35 -7.90 14.91
CA GLY A 68 -3.04 -9.14 14.56
C GLY A 68 -2.10 -10.22 14.01
N ASP A 69 -2.69 -11.29 13.51
CA ASP A 69 -1.99 -12.47 13.03
C ASP A 69 -0.93 -12.13 11.96
N GLU A 70 0.28 -12.71 12.08
CA GLU A 70 1.38 -12.48 11.15
C GLU A 70 1.09 -13.12 9.77
N PHE A 71 0.60 -14.36 9.75
CA PHE A 71 0.46 -15.18 8.55
C PHE A 71 -0.92 -15.00 7.89
N ASN A 72 -1.97 -14.88 8.70
CA ASN A 72 -3.31 -14.64 8.21
C ASN A 72 -3.60 -13.14 8.08
N VAL A 73 -3.10 -12.55 6.99
CA VAL A 73 -3.25 -11.11 6.72
C VAL A 73 -4.71 -10.73 6.53
N LEU A 74 -5.51 -11.58 5.85
CA LEU A 74 -6.95 -11.37 5.67
C LEU A 74 -7.66 -11.24 7.02
N LYS A 75 -7.42 -12.18 7.94
CA LYS A 75 -7.98 -12.11 9.29
C LYS A 75 -7.53 -10.83 10.01
N ARG A 76 -6.25 -10.45 9.89
CA ARG A 76 -5.74 -9.22 10.49
C ARG A 76 -6.46 -7.99 9.98
N PHE A 77 -6.80 -7.92 8.69
CA PHE A 77 -7.62 -6.83 8.11
C PHE A 77 -9.04 -6.84 8.66
N ALA A 78 -9.69 -8.01 8.69
CA ALA A 78 -11.06 -8.14 9.17
C ALA A 78 -11.17 -7.80 10.67
N ASP A 79 -10.25 -8.30 11.50
CA ASP A 79 -10.22 -8.01 12.93
C ASP A 79 -9.91 -6.51 13.18
N CYS A 80 -9.00 -5.92 12.38
CA CYS A 80 -8.72 -4.49 12.41
C CYS A 80 -9.99 -3.67 12.11
N ALA A 81 -10.72 -4.00 11.06
CA ALA A 81 -11.97 -3.31 10.70
C ALA A 81 -13.02 -3.43 11.82
N LYS A 82 -13.17 -4.60 12.44
CA LYS A 82 -14.08 -4.83 13.57
C LYS A 82 -13.68 -4.02 14.81
N GLU A 83 -12.40 -3.95 15.15
CA GLU A 83 -11.88 -3.19 16.31
C GLU A 83 -12.18 -1.68 16.19
N PHE A 84 -12.23 -1.17 14.97
CA PHE A 84 -12.55 0.24 14.68
C PHE A 84 -14.03 0.45 14.30
N ASP A 85 -14.93 -0.46 14.68
CA ASP A 85 -16.39 -0.38 14.50
C ASP A 85 -16.85 -0.12 13.06
N VAL A 86 -16.07 -0.58 12.07
CA VAL A 86 -16.41 -0.49 10.64
C VAL A 86 -17.67 -1.33 10.34
N LYS A 87 -18.63 -0.74 9.63
CA LYS A 87 -19.90 -1.38 9.26
C LYS A 87 -19.81 -2.03 7.88
N ASP A 88 -20.74 -2.93 7.58
CA ASP A 88 -20.78 -3.72 6.35
C ASP A 88 -20.75 -2.87 5.07
N ASP A 89 -21.37 -1.70 5.09
CA ASP A 89 -21.47 -0.75 3.99
C ASP A 89 -20.32 0.29 3.93
N ASP A 90 -19.41 0.25 4.90
CA ASP A 90 -18.25 1.13 4.90
C ASP A 90 -17.21 0.70 3.86
N THR A 91 -16.55 1.69 3.30
CA THR A 91 -15.45 1.50 2.35
C THR A 91 -14.13 1.19 3.05
N ILE A 92 -13.49 0.09 2.65
CA ILE A 92 -12.12 -0.27 3.03
C ILE A 92 -11.16 0.04 1.89
N VAL A 93 -10.05 0.67 2.21
CA VAL A 93 -8.92 0.88 1.31
C VAL A 93 -7.74 0.07 1.81
N ARG A 94 -7.17 -0.78 0.96
CA ARG A 94 -5.97 -1.55 1.27
C ARG A 94 -4.74 -0.90 0.65
N LEU A 95 -3.77 -0.58 1.48
CA LEU A 95 -2.43 -0.14 1.07
C LEU A 95 -1.36 -1.03 1.70
N THR A 96 -0.17 -1.05 1.10
CA THR A 96 0.99 -1.77 1.61
C THR A 96 2.13 -0.82 1.96
N SER A 97 2.81 -1.05 3.08
CA SER A 97 3.83 -0.14 3.62
C SER A 97 5.16 -0.12 2.86
N ASP A 98 5.27 -0.90 1.80
CA ASP A 98 6.42 -0.92 0.89
C ASP A 98 6.26 0.02 -0.33
N CYS A 99 5.31 0.95 -0.25
CA CYS A 99 4.98 1.92 -1.29
C CYS A 99 5.31 3.36 -0.85
N PRO A 100 6.60 3.72 -0.60
CA PRO A 100 6.97 5.03 -0.04
C PRO A 100 6.76 6.21 -0.99
N LEU A 101 6.42 5.95 -2.25
CA LEU A 101 6.13 6.97 -3.26
C LEU A 101 4.63 7.12 -3.54
N ILE A 102 3.77 6.41 -2.77
CA ILE A 102 2.30 6.51 -2.90
C ILE A 102 1.83 7.97 -2.91
N ASP A 103 0.79 8.28 -3.65
CA ASP A 103 0.23 9.63 -3.75
C ASP A 103 -1.19 9.68 -3.20
N ALA A 104 -1.45 10.59 -2.24
CA ALA A 104 -2.76 10.74 -1.61
C ALA A 104 -3.87 11.11 -2.61
N ASN A 105 -3.55 11.85 -3.68
CA ASN A 105 -4.53 12.20 -4.70
C ASN A 105 -4.94 10.95 -5.50
N ILE A 106 -3.98 10.09 -5.88
CA ILE A 106 -4.31 8.82 -6.56
C ILE A 106 -5.20 7.96 -5.66
N VAL A 107 -4.85 7.82 -4.37
CA VAL A 107 -5.69 7.06 -3.42
C VAL A 107 -7.11 7.64 -3.37
N SER A 108 -7.23 8.97 -3.27
CA SER A 108 -8.53 9.65 -3.25
C SER A 108 -9.32 9.46 -4.56
N GLU A 109 -8.65 9.48 -5.70
CA GLU A 109 -9.28 9.26 -7.01
C GLU A 109 -9.77 7.82 -7.18
N VAL A 110 -9.03 6.81 -6.68
CA VAL A 110 -9.49 5.40 -6.67
C VAL A 110 -10.71 5.24 -5.77
N ILE A 111 -10.72 5.87 -4.58
CA ILE A 111 -11.88 5.89 -3.68
C ILE A 111 -13.09 6.52 -4.37
N ASN A 112 -12.92 7.71 -4.94
CA ASN A 112 -13.98 8.42 -5.65
C ASN A 112 -14.54 7.62 -6.85
N PHE A 113 -13.65 6.89 -7.55
CA PHE A 113 -14.07 6.02 -8.65
C PHE A 113 -14.90 4.84 -8.15
N PHE A 114 -14.52 4.23 -7.03
CA PHE A 114 -15.31 3.19 -6.37
C PHE A 114 -16.70 3.70 -5.97
N GLU A 115 -16.76 4.83 -5.26
CA GLU A 115 -18.01 5.40 -4.72
C GLU A 115 -18.99 5.89 -5.81
N LYS A 116 -18.51 6.28 -6.99
CA LYS A 116 -19.33 6.76 -8.09
C LYS A 116 -19.84 5.66 -9.03
N ASN A 117 -19.38 4.43 -8.85
CA ASN A 117 -19.72 3.31 -9.72
C ASN A 117 -20.24 2.12 -8.89
N SER A 118 -20.93 1.20 -9.55
CA SER A 118 -21.51 0.01 -8.90
C SER A 118 -20.54 -1.18 -8.91
N PHE A 119 -19.27 -0.96 -8.60
CA PHE A 119 -18.28 -2.01 -8.45
C PHE A 119 -18.25 -2.51 -7.00
N GLU A 120 -17.94 -3.79 -6.81
CA GLU A 120 -17.73 -4.40 -5.49
C GLU A 120 -16.27 -4.37 -5.06
N TYR A 121 -15.40 -4.28 -6.05
CA TYR A 121 -13.95 -4.12 -5.88
C TYR A 121 -13.41 -3.20 -6.98
N VAL A 122 -12.55 -2.28 -6.60
CA VAL A 122 -11.81 -1.41 -7.53
C VAL A 122 -10.33 -1.41 -7.16
N SER A 123 -9.48 -1.46 -8.15
CA SER A 123 -8.05 -1.22 -7.96
C SER A 123 -7.40 -0.56 -9.16
N ASN A 124 -6.20 -0.05 -8.97
CA ASN A 124 -5.33 0.42 -10.05
C ASN A 124 -4.29 -0.64 -10.48
N VAL A 125 -4.48 -1.90 -10.06
CA VAL A 125 -3.53 -3.00 -10.34
C VAL A 125 -4.03 -4.03 -11.34
N GLU A 126 -5.34 -4.22 -11.52
CA GLU A 126 -5.92 -5.26 -12.39
C GLU A 126 -5.58 -5.02 -13.88
N SER A 127 -5.81 -3.83 -14.39
CA SER A 127 -5.34 -3.41 -15.71
C SER A 127 -4.30 -2.31 -15.53
N ARG A 128 -3.13 -2.73 -15.07
CA ARG A 128 -2.09 -1.83 -14.58
C ARG A 128 -1.62 -0.83 -15.63
N THR A 129 -1.77 0.44 -15.32
CA THR A 129 -1.19 1.58 -16.03
C THR A 129 -0.33 2.44 -15.10
N PHE A 130 -0.54 2.31 -13.80
CA PHE A 130 0.30 2.96 -12.78
C PHE A 130 1.58 2.16 -12.49
N PRO A 131 2.67 2.83 -12.08
CA PRO A 131 3.86 2.16 -11.56
C PRO A 131 3.54 1.20 -10.42
N ARG A 132 4.29 0.11 -10.30
CA ARG A 132 4.29 -0.69 -9.06
C ARG A 132 4.77 0.16 -7.89
N GLY A 133 4.06 0.13 -6.76
CA GLY A 133 4.31 1.00 -5.62
C GLY A 133 3.36 2.21 -5.56
N MET A 134 2.37 2.27 -6.48
CA MET A 134 1.21 3.14 -6.40
C MET A 134 -0.08 2.34 -6.14
N ASP A 135 0.05 1.13 -5.65
CA ASP A 135 -1.00 0.14 -5.58
C ASP A 135 -2.05 0.52 -4.51
N CYS A 136 -3.31 0.57 -4.95
CA CYS A 136 -4.47 0.90 -4.12
C CYS A 136 -5.63 -0.02 -4.49
N GLU A 137 -6.24 -0.63 -3.48
CA GLU A 137 -7.40 -1.51 -3.63
C GLU A 137 -8.53 -1.00 -2.74
N VAL A 138 -9.76 -0.98 -3.25
CA VAL A 138 -10.94 -0.44 -2.57
C VAL A 138 -12.11 -1.41 -2.71
N PHE A 139 -12.77 -1.73 -1.59
CA PHE A 139 -13.90 -2.66 -1.53
C PHE A 139 -14.77 -2.39 -0.29
N LEU A 140 -15.94 -3.01 -0.19
CA LEU A 140 -16.80 -2.90 0.99
C LEU A 140 -16.29 -3.76 2.15
N ALA A 141 -16.55 -3.33 3.37
CA ALA A 141 -16.22 -4.10 4.57
C ALA A 141 -16.96 -5.43 4.62
N SER A 142 -18.21 -5.50 4.12
CA SER A 142 -18.96 -6.75 3.97
C SER A 142 -18.20 -7.80 3.17
N SER A 143 -17.59 -7.41 2.04
CA SER A 143 -16.76 -8.31 1.22
C SER A 143 -15.51 -8.80 1.97
N LEU A 144 -14.90 -7.94 2.80
CA LEU A 144 -13.78 -8.35 3.67
C LEU A 144 -14.21 -9.36 4.74
N PHE A 145 -15.34 -9.12 5.40
CA PHE A 145 -15.87 -10.02 6.43
C PHE A 145 -16.34 -11.36 5.86
N GLU A 146 -16.90 -11.35 4.67
CA GLU A 146 -17.27 -12.57 3.94
C GLU A 146 -16.02 -13.36 3.53
N ALA A 147 -14.98 -12.69 3.01
CA ALA A 147 -13.70 -13.31 2.68
C ALA A 147 -13.05 -13.95 3.91
N ASP A 148 -12.99 -13.23 5.06
CA ASP A 148 -12.43 -13.77 6.30
C ASP A 148 -13.14 -15.07 6.75
N LYS A 149 -14.45 -15.14 6.58
CA LYS A 149 -15.27 -16.31 6.93
C LYS A 149 -15.07 -17.48 5.97
N ASN A 150 -14.91 -17.24 4.67
CA ASN A 150 -15.06 -18.26 3.63
C ASN A 150 -13.75 -18.61 2.90
N ALA A 151 -12.70 -17.78 2.93
CA ALA A 151 -11.41 -18.06 2.30
C ALA A 151 -10.79 -19.36 2.86
N LYS A 152 -10.29 -20.23 1.98
CA LYS A 152 -9.83 -21.59 2.32
C LYS A 152 -8.34 -21.79 2.12
N THR A 153 -7.74 -21.06 1.16
CA THR A 153 -6.35 -21.25 0.78
C THR A 153 -5.40 -20.32 1.53
N GLU A 154 -4.15 -20.73 1.71
CA GLU A 154 -3.11 -19.87 2.28
C GLU A 154 -2.91 -18.61 1.43
N PHE A 155 -3.00 -18.75 0.11
CA PHE A 155 -2.91 -17.64 -0.84
C PHE A 155 -3.98 -16.56 -0.59
N GLU A 156 -5.25 -16.95 -0.42
CA GLU A 156 -6.33 -16.01 -0.08
C GLU A 156 -6.10 -15.35 1.28
N ARG A 157 -5.60 -16.11 2.26
CA ARG A 157 -5.31 -15.63 3.61
C ARG A 157 -4.14 -14.66 3.66
N GLU A 158 -3.10 -14.88 2.85
CA GLU A 158 -1.92 -14.02 2.80
C GLU A 158 -2.18 -12.74 1.98
N HIS A 159 -2.90 -12.85 0.85
CA HIS A 159 -3.03 -11.74 -0.10
C HIS A 159 -4.30 -10.89 0.06
N VAL A 160 -5.20 -11.24 0.98
CA VAL A 160 -6.42 -10.50 1.38
C VAL A 160 -7.52 -10.49 0.32
N THR A 161 -7.22 -10.02 -0.90
CA THR A 161 -8.22 -9.71 -1.92
C THR A 161 -8.52 -10.80 -2.96
N PRO A 162 -7.79 -11.93 -3.07
CA PRO A 162 -8.11 -12.96 -4.07
C PRO A 162 -9.53 -13.53 -3.95
N TYR A 163 -9.99 -13.81 -2.71
CA TYR A 163 -11.38 -14.26 -2.48
C TYR A 163 -12.38 -13.16 -2.86
N ILE A 164 -12.14 -11.92 -2.44
CA ILE A 164 -13.02 -10.77 -2.73
C ILE A 164 -13.22 -10.62 -4.25
N LYS A 165 -12.16 -10.85 -5.04
CA LYS A 165 -12.18 -10.70 -6.50
C LYS A 165 -12.86 -11.86 -7.25
N SER A 166 -12.98 -13.04 -6.65
CA SER A 166 -13.36 -14.25 -7.38
C SER A 166 -14.75 -14.19 -8.03
N ASP A 167 -15.72 -13.53 -7.37
CA ASP A 167 -17.09 -13.42 -7.84
C ASP A 167 -17.60 -11.97 -7.90
N SER A 168 -16.70 -10.98 -7.83
CA SER A 168 -17.06 -9.56 -7.77
C SER A 168 -17.18 -8.89 -9.13
N ASN A 169 -18.02 -7.87 -9.22
CA ASN A 169 -17.98 -6.89 -10.29
C ASN A 169 -16.78 -5.96 -10.09
N ILE A 170 -15.71 -6.19 -10.87
CA ILE A 170 -14.40 -5.55 -10.70
C ILE A 170 -14.28 -4.30 -11.57
N GLY A 171 -13.95 -3.17 -10.94
CA GLY A 171 -13.52 -1.94 -11.60
C GLY A 171 -12.00 -1.80 -11.65
N SER A 172 -11.50 -1.29 -12.77
CA SER A 172 -10.07 -0.98 -12.92
C SER A 172 -9.87 0.51 -13.13
N PHE A 173 -9.24 1.17 -12.15
CA PHE A 173 -8.87 2.58 -12.25
C PHE A 173 -7.55 2.71 -13.02
N LYS A 174 -7.55 3.47 -14.11
CA LYS A 174 -6.41 3.58 -15.03
C LYS A 174 -5.89 5.01 -15.11
N ASP A 175 -4.58 5.13 -15.21
CA ASP A 175 -3.93 6.38 -15.62
C ASP A 175 -4.21 6.67 -17.11
N VAL A 176 -4.13 7.93 -17.49
CA VAL A 176 -4.27 8.38 -18.89
C VAL A 176 -3.15 7.84 -19.77
N GLU A 177 -1.95 7.70 -19.19
CA GLU A 177 -0.77 7.14 -19.85
C GLU A 177 -0.32 5.84 -19.16
N ASP A 178 0.19 4.90 -19.93
CA ASP A 178 0.77 3.68 -19.35
C ASP A 178 2.19 3.94 -18.81
N ASN A 179 2.30 4.01 -17.49
CA ASN A 179 3.52 4.16 -16.72
C ASN A 179 3.88 2.89 -15.92
N SER A 180 3.25 1.74 -16.26
CA SER A 180 3.41 0.45 -15.55
C SER A 180 4.82 -0.13 -15.64
N ASN A 181 5.64 0.37 -16.57
CA ASN A 181 7.04 0.00 -16.74
C ASN A 181 7.95 0.47 -15.58
N PHE A 182 7.50 1.44 -14.79
CA PHE A 182 8.25 1.87 -13.60
C PHE A 182 7.96 0.97 -12.40
N ARG A 183 9.05 0.61 -11.68
CA ARG A 183 9.00 -0.15 -10.44
C ARG A 183 9.42 0.76 -9.28
N LEU A 184 8.46 1.13 -8.45
CA LEU A 184 8.60 2.10 -7.34
C LEU A 184 8.23 1.49 -5.97
N THR A 185 7.99 0.19 -5.91
CA THR A 185 7.83 -0.56 -4.66
C THR A 185 9.19 -0.85 -4.01
N LEU A 186 9.22 -1.06 -2.70
CA LEU A 186 10.42 -1.38 -1.92
C LEU A 186 10.43 -2.86 -1.54
N ASP A 187 11.13 -3.69 -2.29
CA ASP A 187 11.20 -5.12 -2.02
C ASP A 187 12.63 -5.65 -1.86
N VAL A 188 13.57 -5.04 -2.54
CA VAL A 188 14.98 -5.43 -2.55
C VAL A 188 15.88 -4.19 -2.44
N LEU A 189 17.18 -4.40 -2.25
CA LEU A 189 18.13 -3.29 -2.09
C LEU A 189 18.21 -2.38 -3.32
N GLU A 190 18.02 -2.93 -4.52
CA GLU A 190 17.97 -2.19 -5.78
C GLU A 190 16.80 -1.20 -5.81
N ASP A 191 15.63 -1.61 -5.30
CA ASP A 191 14.47 -0.74 -5.15
C ASP A 191 14.77 0.41 -4.17
N TYR A 192 15.42 0.11 -3.05
CA TYR A 192 15.82 1.14 -2.08
C TYR A 192 16.76 2.18 -2.71
N LYS A 193 17.72 1.76 -3.54
CA LYS A 193 18.62 2.68 -4.25
C LYS A 193 17.85 3.62 -5.19
N VAL A 194 16.89 3.08 -5.94
CA VAL A 194 16.02 3.87 -6.83
C VAL A 194 15.21 4.89 -6.02
N ILE A 195 14.51 4.45 -4.98
CA ILE A 195 13.69 5.31 -4.13
C ILE A 195 14.54 6.42 -3.49
N LYS A 196 15.72 6.08 -2.96
CA LYS A 196 16.65 7.05 -2.38
C LYS A 196 17.09 8.09 -3.41
N SER A 197 17.41 7.67 -4.64
CA SER A 197 17.80 8.57 -5.72
C SER A 197 16.67 9.51 -6.11
N ILE A 198 15.43 9.02 -6.19
CA ILE A 198 14.24 9.84 -6.46
C ILE A 198 14.05 10.90 -5.37
N TYR A 199 14.08 10.52 -4.08
CA TYR A 199 13.95 11.48 -2.98
C TYR A 199 15.09 12.50 -2.94
N SER A 200 16.31 12.11 -3.36
CA SER A 200 17.43 13.05 -3.51
C SER A 200 17.15 14.14 -4.55
N GLU A 201 16.51 13.79 -5.68
CA GLU A 201 16.13 14.77 -6.72
C GLU A 201 15.07 15.76 -6.23
N PHE A 202 14.21 15.34 -5.31
CA PHE A 202 13.23 16.21 -4.65
C PHE A 202 13.76 16.87 -3.37
N ASN A 203 15.08 16.87 -3.12
CA ASN A 203 15.70 17.43 -1.90
C ASN A 203 15.05 16.91 -0.62
N CYS A 204 14.67 15.61 -0.60
CA CYS A 204 13.98 14.95 0.50
C CYS A 204 12.61 15.53 0.85
N GLN A 205 12.01 16.36 0.02
CA GLN A 205 10.61 16.78 0.15
C GLN A 205 9.68 15.61 -0.13
N THR A 206 8.49 15.62 0.49
CA THR A 206 7.53 14.53 0.38
C THR A 206 6.20 14.97 -0.26
N ASP A 207 6.08 16.23 -0.63
CA ASP A 207 4.86 16.87 -1.15
C ASP A 207 4.80 16.96 -2.68
N PHE A 208 5.78 16.38 -3.39
CA PHE A 208 5.73 16.28 -4.85
C PHE A 208 4.56 15.39 -5.30
N SER A 209 3.90 15.78 -6.39
CA SER A 209 2.80 15.04 -6.98
C SER A 209 3.26 13.83 -7.81
N TYR A 210 2.34 12.91 -8.06
CA TYR A 210 2.53 11.82 -9.03
C TYR A 210 2.99 12.32 -10.41
N LYS A 211 2.39 13.41 -10.89
CA LYS A 211 2.75 14.00 -12.19
C LYS A 211 4.19 14.50 -12.24
N GLU A 212 4.67 15.15 -11.17
CA GLU A 212 6.07 15.59 -11.05
C GLU A 212 7.01 14.39 -11.00
N LEU A 213 6.65 13.34 -10.24
CA LEU A 213 7.41 12.09 -10.17
C LEU A 213 7.55 11.45 -11.55
N ILE A 214 6.47 11.26 -12.30
CA ILE A 214 6.51 10.66 -13.64
C ILE A 214 7.32 11.54 -14.61
N THR A 215 7.16 12.85 -14.54
CA THR A 215 7.94 13.80 -15.35
C THR A 215 9.45 13.65 -15.06
N LEU A 216 9.82 13.56 -13.79
CA LEU A 216 11.22 13.32 -13.39
C LEU A 216 11.75 12.01 -13.99
N LEU A 217 11.02 10.91 -13.85
CA LEU A 217 11.45 9.59 -14.31
C LEU A 217 11.60 9.51 -15.83
N LYS A 218 10.69 10.15 -16.58
CA LYS A 218 10.77 10.26 -18.05
C LYS A 218 11.98 11.08 -18.50
N ASN A 219 12.29 12.17 -17.81
CA ASN A 219 13.42 13.04 -18.11
C ASN A 219 14.77 12.48 -17.63
N ARG A 220 14.77 11.58 -16.64
CA ARG A 220 15.98 10.99 -16.04
C ARG A 220 15.86 9.46 -15.92
N PRO A 221 15.81 8.73 -17.03
CA PRO A 221 15.61 7.28 -17.04
C PRO A 221 16.70 6.50 -16.29
N GLN A 222 17.89 7.10 -16.11
CA GLN A 222 18.98 6.51 -15.33
C GLN A 222 18.63 6.27 -13.86
N LEU A 223 17.64 6.99 -13.29
CA LEU A 223 17.24 6.82 -11.89
C LEU A 223 16.65 5.43 -11.61
N THR A 224 16.05 4.79 -12.63
CA THR A 224 15.40 3.47 -12.49
C THR A 224 16.26 2.31 -13.01
N LEU A 225 17.51 2.55 -13.41
CA LEU A 225 18.37 1.48 -13.93
C LEU A 225 18.72 0.42 -12.89
N ALA A 226 18.84 0.82 -11.61
CA ALA A 226 19.28 -0.09 -10.55
C ALA A 226 18.32 -1.26 -10.34
N ASN A 227 17.01 -1.08 -10.53
CA ASN A 227 16.00 -2.12 -10.34
C ASN A 227 15.31 -2.58 -11.64
N LYS A 228 15.81 -2.17 -12.79
CA LYS A 228 15.22 -2.51 -14.09
C LYS A 228 15.04 -4.01 -14.33
N ASN A 229 16.00 -4.81 -13.83
CA ASN A 229 16.02 -6.26 -13.99
C ASN A 229 15.51 -7.03 -12.76
N VAL A 230 14.93 -6.33 -11.78
CA VAL A 230 14.35 -6.99 -10.61
C VAL A 230 13.04 -7.66 -11.02
N GLU A 231 13.03 -8.98 -10.96
CA GLU A 231 11.83 -9.77 -11.25
C GLU A 231 10.78 -9.56 -10.16
N GLN A 232 9.54 -9.38 -10.60
CA GLN A 232 8.41 -9.40 -9.68
C GLN A 232 8.11 -10.86 -9.31
N LYS A 233 8.01 -11.17 -8.01
CA LYS A 233 7.40 -12.45 -7.62
C LYS A 233 6.00 -12.53 -8.23
N THR A 234 5.80 -13.48 -9.12
CA THR A 234 4.48 -13.93 -9.52
C THR A 234 4.00 -14.88 -8.42
N ASN A 235 2.96 -14.51 -7.76
CA ASN A 235 2.27 -15.37 -6.79
C ASN A 235 1.33 -16.31 -7.51
#